data_23bcc649fa2baa5c16c212c4929ed370
#
_entry.id   23bcc649fa2baa5c16c212c4929ed370
#
_cell.length_a   1.000
_cell.length_b   1.000
_cell.length_c   1.000
_cell.angle_alpha   90.00
_cell.angle_beta   90.00
_cell.angle_gamma   90.00
#
_symmetry.space_group_name_H-M   'P 1'
#
loop_
_entity.id
_entity.type
_entity.pdbx_description
1 polymer ?
#
loop_
_entity_poly.entity_id
_entity_poly.type
_entity_poly.pdbx_seq_one_letter_code
_entity_poly.pdbx_strand_id
1 'polypeptide(L)'
;VGTQYKSMLELNHEGFDEETRIVKTYEFDKKAKSVTTAVTDVTEKPFNVYVTGIDTYGSVSTVSRSDVNLIVTVNPKTKQILMTSIPRDCEIELHKNGKMDKLTHTGIYGVEETISTIEDFLDLDVNYYARTNFSGITNIIDALGGVTVDSDYEFTTRHGNYHIVKGENELDGDKGLCFVRERYNLPSGDYDRGRN
;
A
#
# COMPACT_ATOMS: atom_id res chain seq x y z
N VAL A 1 -3.96 18.05 16.32
CA VAL A 1 -2.75 17.33 15.92
C VAL A 1 -2.95 17.03 14.44
N GLY A 2 -2.24 17.76 13.57
CA GLY A 2 -2.35 17.59 12.13
C GLY A 2 -1.83 16.21 11.71
N THR A 3 -2.41 15.68 10.66
CA THR A 3 -1.99 14.41 10.05
C THR A 3 -0.51 14.51 9.69
N GLN A 4 0.30 13.59 10.19
CA GLN A 4 1.75 13.59 9.95
C GLN A 4 2.09 13.25 8.51
N TYR A 5 1.25 12.39 7.89
CA TYR A 5 1.38 11.94 6.52
C TYR A 5 0.06 12.14 5.78
N LYS A 6 0.13 12.62 4.55
CA LYS A 6 -1.02 12.70 3.66
C LYS A 6 -1.03 11.54 2.67
N SER A 7 -2.21 11.11 2.25
CA SER A 7 -2.31 10.14 1.17
C SER A 7 -1.85 10.77 -0.16
N MET A 8 -1.30 9.94 -1.05
CA MET A 8 -0.90 10.40 -2.39
C MET A 8 -2.07 11.04 -3.16
N LEU A 9 -3.30 10.53 -2.96
CA LEU A 9 -4.50 11.07 -3.59
C LEU A 9 -4.82 12.49 -3.10
N GLU A 10 -4.68 12.76 -1.79
CA GLU A 10 -4.86 14.09 -1.25
C GLU A 10 -3.79 15.06 -1.74
N LEU A 11 -2.53 14.61 -1.80
CA LEU A 11 -1.43 15.41 -2.29
C LEU A 11 -1.56 15.75 -3.78
N ASN A 12 -1.99 14.79 -4.61
CA ASN A 12 -2.22 15.02 -6.03
C ASN A 12 -3.36 16.02 -6.28
N HIS A 13 -4.29 16.15 -5.35
CA HIS A 13 -5.42 17.07 -5.50
C HIS A 13 -5.12 18.48 -5.00
N GLU A 14 -4.31 18.62 -3.93
CA GLU A 14 -4.08 19.89 -3.26
C GLU A 14 -2.65 20.45 -3.42
N GLY A 15 -1.69 19.61 -3.80
CA GLY A 15 -0.28 19.95 -3.73
C GLY A 15 0.54 19.70 -4.98
N PHE A 16 -0.04 19.11 -6.02
CA PHE A 16 0.65 18.90 -7.28
C PHE A 16 0.46 20.11 -8.21
N ASP A 17 1.57 20.69 -8.62
CA ASP A 17 1.60 21.73 -9.64
C ASP A 17 1.98 21.10 -10.99
N GLU A 18 1.00 20.97 -11.89
CA GLU A 18 1.18 20.33 -13.20
C GLU A 18 2.19 21.06 -14.09
N GLU A 19 2.33 22.39 -13.96
CA GLU A 19 3.28 23.15 -14.74
C GLU A 19 4.73 22.95 -14.29
N THR A 20 4.95 22.92 -12.99
CA THR A 20 6.30 22.78 -12.39
C THR A 20 6.65 21.35 -12.02
N ARG A 21 5.67 20.43 -12.00
CA ARG A 21 5.82 19.04 -11.50
C ARG A 21 6.39 18.96 -10.09
N ILE A 22 6.03 19.91 -9.27
CA ILE A 22 6.44 19.99 -7.89
C ILE A 22 5.31 19.49 -6.99
N VAL A 23 5.60 18.57 -6.09
CA VAL A 23 4.67 18.09 -5.07
C VAL A 23 5.02 18.76 -3.75
N LYS A 24 4.02 19.41 -3.14
CA LYS A 24 4.16 19.94 -1.78
C LYS A 24 3.98 18.78 -0.79
N THR A 25 5.02 18.47 -0.06
CA THR A 25 4.99 17.48 1.01
C THR A 25 4.85 18.14 2.37
N TYR A 26 4.25 17.44 3.30
CA TYR A 26 4.15 17.89 4.69
C TYR A 26 5.07 17.00 5.52
N GLU A 27 6.20 17.55 5.95
CA GLU A 27 7.13 16.89 6.84
C GLU A 27 6.80 17.21 8.30
N PHE A 28 6.73 16.17 9.12
CA PHE A 28 6.55 16.32 10.55
C PHE A 28 7.89 16.26 11.25
N ASP A 29 8.26 17.33 11.91
CA ASP A 29 9.43 17.33 12.80
C ASP A 29 9.07 16.61 14.10
N LYS A 30 9.55 15.37 14.24
CA LYS A 30 9.32 14.53 15.42
C LYS A 30 9.84 15.17 16.72
N LYS A 31 10.89 16.01 16.66
CA LYS A 31 11.46 16.70 17.83
C LYS A 31 10.67 17.95 18.20
N ALA A 32 10.31 18.75 17.20
CA ALA A 32 9.56 19.99 17.41
C ALA A 32 8.05 19.76 17.51
N LYS A 33 7.55 18.57 17.19
CA LYS A 33 6.11 18.26 17.06
C LYS A 33 5.38 19.26 16.17
N SER A 34 6.05 19.71 15.11
CA SER A 34 5.57 20.70 14.15
C SER A 34 5.49 20.10 12.75
N VAL A 35 4.57 20.62 11.94
CA VAL A 35 4.43 20.24 10.52
C VAL A 35 5.01 21.37 9.69
N THR A 36 5.97 21.05 8.85
CA THR A 36 6.51 21.97 7.85
C THR A 36 6.07 21.52 6.45
N THR A 37 5.86 22.48 5.57
CA THR A 37 5.59 22.18 4.17
C THR A 37 6.91 22.21 3.41
N ALA A 38 7.31 21.05 2.89
CA ALA A 38 8.45 20.96 1.99
C ALA A 38 7.96 20.83 0.54
N VAL A 39 8.69 21.41 -0.38
CA VAL A 39 8.48 21.24 -1.81
C VAL A 39 9.49 20.21 -2.28
N THR A 40 9.00 19.04 -2.70
CA THR A 40 9.87 17.96 -3.22
C THR A 40 9.72 17.88 -4.73
N ASP A 41 10.83 18.04 -5.43
CA ASP A 41 10.88 17.79 -6.87
C ASP A 41 10.92 16.29 -7.12
N VAL A 42 9.74 15.71 -7.37
CA VAL A 42 9.57 14.28 -7.65
C VAL A 42 10.14 13.85 -9.01
N THR A 43 10.62 14.80 -9.82
CA THR A 43 11.29 14.48 -11.10
C THR A 43 12.80 14.29 -10.93
N GLU A 44 13.37 14.81 -9.84
CA GLU A 44 14.80 14.87 -9.61
C GLU A 44 15.29 13.97 -8.47
N LYS A 45 14.51 13.83 -7.40
CA LYS A 45 14.92 13.13 -6.18
C LYS A 45 14.20 11.81 -6.01
N PRO A 46 14.90 10.75 -5.55
CA PRO A 46 14.25 9.53 -5.12
C PRO A 46 13.28 9.79 -3.96
N PHE A 47 12.19 9.05 -3.93
CA PHE A 47 11.21 9.11 -2.85
C PHE A 47 10.60 7.74 -2.58
N ASN A 48 10.10 7.57 -1.36
CA ASN A 48 9.48 6.34 -0.90
C ASN A 48 7.98 6.55 -0.68
N VAL A 49 7.19 5.61 -1.19
CA VAL A 49 5.74 5.55 -0.98
C VAL A 49 5.41 4.29 -0.19
N TYR A 50 4.81 4.43 0.98
CA TYR A 50 4.25 3.30 1.70
C TYR A 50 2.86 2.98 1.16
N VAL A 51 2.67 1.80 0.62
CA VAL A 51 1.38 1.31 0.14
C VAL A 51 0.86 0.26 1.10
N THR A 52 -0.35 0.45 1.63
CA THR A 52 -0.94 -0.46 2.60
C THR A 52 -2.38 -0.83 2.25
N GLY A 53 -2.72 -2.08 2.52
CA GLY A 53 -4.07 -2.62 2.37
C GLY A 53 -4.64 -3.06 3.71
N ILE A 54 -5.90 -2.72 3.96
CA ILE A 54 -6.66 -3.14 5.13
C ILE A 54 -7.83 -4.03 4.74
N ASP A 55 -8.09 -5.06 5.56
CA ASP A 55 -9.16 -6.04 5.35
C ASP A 55 -10.53 -5.48 5.80
N THR A 56 -11.01 -4.43 5.12
CA THR A 56 -12.30 -3.79 5.41
C THR A 56 -13.01 -3.34 4.15
N TYR A 57 -14.32 -3.11 4.28
CA TYR A 57 -15.13 -2.39 3.31
C TYR A 57 -15.48 -1.00 3.86
N GLY A 58 -15.86 -0.06 2.99
CA GLY A 58 -16.30 1.28 3.37
C GLY A 58 -15.14 2.27 3.50
N SER A 59 -15.03 2.97 4.65
CA SER A 59 -14.03 4.03 4.80
C SER A 59 -12.62 3.49 4.97
N VAL A 60 -11.66 4.01 4.18
CA VAL A 60 -10.23 3.71 4.32
C VAL A 60 -9.62 4.29 5.60
N SER A 61 -10.30 5.22 6.27
CA SER A 61 -9.86 5.77 7.56
C SER A 61 -10.18 4.87 8.75
N THR A 62 -10.89 3.76 8.54
CA THR A 62 -11.19 2.79 9.60
C THR A 62 -9.91 2.25 10.20
N VAL A 63 -9.81 2.29 11.53
CA VAL A 63 -8.69 1.68 12.26
C VAL A 63 -8.76 0.17 12.06
N SER A 64 -7.74 -0.42 11.47
CA SER A 64 -7.66 -1.84 11.15
C SER A 64 -6.22 -2.30 11.05
N ARG A 65 -6.02 -3.61 11.07
CA ARG A 65 -4.71 -4.23 10.83
C ARG A 65 -4.19 -3.86 9.46
N SER A 66 -2.87 -3.70 9.38
CA SER A 66 -2.15 -3.49 8.11
C SER A 66 -1.78 -4.86 7.53
N ASP A 67 -2.58 -5.35 6.58
CA ASP A 67 -2.43 -6.70 6.03
C ASP A 67 -1.52 -6.75 4.80
N VAL A 68 -1.39 -5.63 4.10
CA VAL A 68 -0.42 -5.44 3.02
C VAL A 68 0.51 -4.29 3.39
N ASN A 69 1.81 -4.52 3.31
CA ASN A 69 2.83 -3.53 3.61
C ASN A 69 3.87 -3.55 2.50
N LEU A 70 3.86 -2.52 1.67
CA LEU A 70 4.74 -2.40 0.51
C LEU A 70 5.42 -1.03 0.53
N ILE A 71 6.74 -1.00 0.42
CA ILE A 71 7.51 0.22 0.16
C ILE A 71 7.83 0.27 -1.34
N VAL A 72 7.39 1.32 -1.99
CA VAL A 72 7.70 1.62 -3.39
C VAL A 72 8.71 2.75 -3.42
N THR A 73 9.95 2.43 -3.72
CA THR A 73 11.03 3.41 -3.91
C THR A 73 11.09 3.79 -5.39
N VAL A 74 10.89 5.06 -5.68
CA VAL A 74 10.95 5.60 -7.03
C VAL A 74 12.20 6.44 -7.19
N ASN A 75 13.02 6.13 -8.20
CA ASN A 75 14.16 6.96 -8.59
C ASN A 75 13.92 7.54 -9.98
N PRO A 76 13.49 8.80 -10.09
CA PRO A 76 13.16 9.41 -11.37
C PRO A 76 14.36 9.60 -12.29
N LYS A 77 15.56 9.83 -11.74
CA LYS A 77 16.79 9.99 -12.53
C LYS A 77 17.19 8.72 -13.25
N THR A 78 17.17 7.59 -12.55
CA THR A 78 17.52 6.29 -13.14
C THR A 78 16.32 5.60 -13.78
N LYS A 79 15.12 6.16 -13.64
CA LYS A 79 13.84 5.58 -14.09
C LYS A 79 13.61 4.17 -13.54
N GLN A 80 14.00 3.96 -12.28
CA GLN A 80 13.85 2.68 -11.59
C GLN A 80 12.80 2.78 -10.50
N ILE A 81 12.05 1.69 -10.36
CA ILE A 81 11.10 1.49 -9.27
C ILE A 81 11.47 0.18 -8.58
N LEU A 82 11.68 0.26 -7.26
CA LEU A 82 11.87 -0.91 -6.41
C LEU A 82 10.64 -1.08 -5.54
N MET A 83 10.07 -2.28 -5.53
CA MET A 83 8.96 -2.64 -4.65
C MET A 83 9.44 -3.65 -3.61
N THR A 84 9.37 -3.28 -2.34
CA THR A 84 9.78 -4.10 -1.21
C THR A 84 8.56 -4.46 -0.38
N SER A 85 8.16 -5.73 -0.40
CA SER A 85 7.07 -6.24 0.44
C SER A 85 7.60 -6.63 1.81
N ILE A 86 6.92 -6.17 2.86
CA ILE A 86 7.22 -6.54 4.24
C ILE A 86 6.09 -7.47 4.71
N PRO A 87 6.38 -8.73 5.10
CA PRO A 87 5.36 -9.65 5.58
C PRO A 87 4.61 -9.08 6.80
N ARG A 88 3.30 -9.15 6.79
CA ARG A 88 2.46 -8.62 7.88
C ARG A 88 2.75 -9.25 9.24
N ASP A 89 3.22 -10.51 9.24
CA ASP A 89 3.56 -11.27 10.45
C ASP A 89 5.03 -11.12 10.85
N CYS A 90 5.79 -10.22 10.20
CA CYS A 90 7.14 -9.88 10.60
C CYS A 90 7.14 -9.38 12.03
N GLU A 91 7.97 -10.00 12.89
CA GLU A 91 8.20 -9.54 14.25
C GLU A 91 9.15 -8.34 14.24
N ILE A 92 8.71 -7.24 14.78
CA ILE A 92 9.35 -5.94 14.66
C ILE A 92 9.20 -5.14 15.95
N GLU A 93 10.17 -4.30 16.28
CA GLU A 93 10.08 -3.37 17.40
C GLU A 93 9.13 -2.22 17.05
N LEU A 94 8.07 -2.04 17.84
CA LEU A 94 7.09 -0.99 17.62
C LEU A 94 7.67 0.38 18.01
N HIS A 95 7.57 1.36 17.12
CA HIS A 95 7.99 2.75 17.37
C HIS A 95 7.37 3.33 18.65
N LYS A 96 6.09 3.06 18.88
CA LYS A 96 5.29 3.57 19.99
C LYS A 96 5.87 3.27 21.38
N ASN A 97 6.45 2.08 21.58
CA ASN A 97 6.78 1.61 22.93
C ASN A 97 8.00 0.70 23.02
N GLY A 98 8.72 0.44 21.92
CA GLY A 98 9.90 -0.40 21.88
C GLY A 98 9.65 -1.89 22.15
N LYS A 99 8.39 -2.37 22.05
CA LYS A 99 8.07 -3.78 22.23
C LYS A 99 8.06 -4.53 20.91
N MET A 100 8.51 -5.77 20.95
CA MET A 100 8.41 -6.67 19.80
C MET A 100 6.97 -7.12 19.61
N ASP A 101 6.45 -6.95 18.40
CA ASP A 101 5.13 -7.44 18.00
C ASP A 101 5.09 -7.61 16.47
N LYS A 102 3.99 -8.14 15.95
CA LYS A 102 3.79 -8.27 14.50
C LYS A 102 3.53 -6.92 13.85
N LEU A 103 4.12 -6.68 12.68
CA LEU A 103 3.91 -5.45 11.92
C LEU A 103 2.41 -5.15 11.69
N THR A 104 1.59 -6.17 11.41
CA THR A 104 0.15 -5.98 11.18
C THR A 104 -0.57 -5.31 12.35
N HIS A 105 -0.08 -5.47 13.58
CA HIS A 105 -0.69 -4.89 14.77
C HIS A 105 -0.46 -3.37 14.88
N THR A 106 0.54 -2.82 14.21
CA THR A 106 0.77 -1.37 14.18
C THR A 106 -0.42 -0.61 13.62
N GLY A 107 -1.12 -1.19 12.63
CA GLY A 107 -2.31 -0.59 12.02
C GLY A 107 -3.45 -0.31 12.99
N ILE A 108 -3.51 -1.00 14.14
CA ILE A 108 -4.50 -0.75 15.20
C ILE A 108 -4.25 0.60 15.89
N TYR A 109 -3.02 1.09 15.84
CA TYR A 109 -2.63 2.39 16.41
C TYR A 109 -2.66 3.53 15.36
N GLY A 110 -2.97 3.19 14.11
CA GLY A 110 -3.03 4.14 12.99
C GLY A 110 -1.92 3.93 11.96
N VAL A 111 -2.09 4.54 10.78
CA VAL A 111 -1.12 4.41 9.68
C VAL A 111 0.23 5.04 10.03
N GLU A 112 0.21 6.11 10.83
CA GLU A 112 1.42 6.82 11.27
C GLU A 112 2.33 5.93 12.12
N GLU A 113 1.77 5.14 13.05
CA GLU A 113 2.55 4.16 13.82
C GLU A 113 3.18 3.11 12.93
N THR A 114 2.43 2.62 11.92
CA THR A 114 2.98 1.65 10.97
C THR A 114 4.14 2.25 10.18
N ILE A 115 3.99 3.48 9.69
CA ILE A 115 5.03 4.17 8.94
C ILE A 115 6.27 4.37 9.82
N SER A 116 6.11 4.95 11.02
CA SER A 116 7.24 5.19 11.92
C SER A 116 7.97 3.89 12.32
N THR A 117 7.22 2.81 12.53
CA THR A 117 7.81 1.49 12.79
C THR A 117 8.62 0.97 11.60
N ILE A 118 8.11 1.15 10.37
CA ILE A 118 8.83 0.74 9.15
C ILE A 118 10.06 1.61 8.90
N GLU A 119 9.96 2.93 9.13
CA GLU A 119 11.09 3.85 9.03
C GLU A 119 12.22 3.46 9.98
N ASP A 120 11.90 3.17 11.24
CA ASP A 120 12.88 2.72 12.23
C ASP A 120 13.51 1.37 11.84
N PHE A 121 12.72 0.44 11.29
CA PHE A 121 13.17 -0.90 10.91
C PHE A 121 14.08 -0.91 9.68
N LEU A 122 13.76 -0.10 8.67
CA LEU A 122 14.48 -0.09 7.40
C LEU A 122 15.51 1.05 7.30
N ASP A 123 15.59 1.92 8.30
CA ASP A 123 16.44 3.12 8.30
C ASP A 123 16.24 3.97 7.03
N LEU A 124 14.97 4.26 6.73
CA LEU A 124 14.58 5.07 5.58
C LEU A 124 13.44 6.02 5.94
N ASP A 125 13.30 7.10 5.15
CA ASP A 125 12.17 8.02 5.26
C ASP A 125 11.06 7.62 4.29
N VAL A 126 9.80 7.63 4.77
CA VAL A 126 8.60 7.49 3.95
C VAL A 126 8.07 8.88 3.61
N ASN A 127 8.06 9.24 2.33
CA ASN A 127 7.63 10.56 1.86
C ASN A 127 6.12 10.64 1.68
N TYR A 128 5.51 9.57 1.19
CA TYR A 128 4.08 9.48 0.88
C TYR A 128 3.50 8.15 1.35
N TYR A 129 2.19 8.09 1.49
CA TYR A 129 1.52 6.81 1.63
C TYR A 129 0.24 6.74 0.79
N ALA A 130 -0.11 5.52 0.39
CA ALA A 130 -1.38 5.17 -0.20
C ALA A 130 -2.01 4.05 0.62
N ARG A 131 -3.24 4.26 1.08
CA ARG A 131 -4.00 3.26 1.84
C ARG A 131 -5.25 2.87 1.09
N THR A 132 -5.47 1.58 0.94
CA THR A 132 -6.65 1.04 0.28
C THR A 132 -7.32 -0.03 1.12
N ASN A 133 -8.54 -0.38 0.73
CA ASN A 133 -9.31 -1.49 1.28
C ASN A 133 -9.98 -2.26 0.12
N PHE A 134 -10.84 -3.21 0.42
CA PHE A 134 -11.51 -4.00 -0.60
C PHE A 134 -12.29 -3.15 -1.59
N SER A 135 -13.09 -2.19 -1.11
CA SER A 135 -13.82 -1.27 -2.00
C SER A 135 -12.88 -0.41 -2.84
N GLY A 136 -11.76 0.02 -2.27
CA GLY A 136 -10.75 0.80 -2.99
C GLY A 136 -10.12 0.02 -4.13
N ILE A 137 -9.74 -1.24 -3.91
CA ILE A 137 -9.16 -2.11 -4.96
C ILE A 137 -10.17 -2.32 -6.09
N THR A 138 -11.43 -2.67 -5.77
CA THR A 138 -12.48 -2.83 -6.76
C THR A 138 -12.64 -1.57 -7.61
N ASN A 139 -12.77 -0.41 -6.97
CA ASN A 139 -12.94 0.86 -7.66
C ASN A 139 -11.74 1.24 -8.54
N ILE A 140 -10.52 0.95 -8.10
CA ILE A 140 -9.29 1.22 -8.91
C ILE A 140 -9.29 0.36 -10.15
N ILE A 141 -9.54 -0.94 -10.04
CA ILE A 141 -9.57 -1.86 -11.18
C ILE A 141 -10.66 -1.44 -12.18
N ASP A 142 -11.86 -1.10 -11.71
CA ASP A 142 -12.96 -0.65 -12.55
C ASP A 142 -12.65 0.68 -13.24
N ALA A 143 -12.01 1.62 -12.53
CA ALA A 143 -11.60 2.90 -13.11
C ALA A 143 -10.55 2.76 -14.22
N LEU A 144 -9.72 1.70 -14.15
CA LEU A 144 -8.75 1.35 -15.20
C LEU A 144 -9.42 0.62 -16.40
N GLY A 145 -10.70 0.24 -16.29
CA GLY A 145 -11.40 -0.54 -17.30
C GLY A 145 -11.14 -2.05 -17.20
N GLY A 146 -10.67 -2.51 -16.05
CA GLY A 146 -10.23 -3.88 -15.79
C GLY A 146 -8.73 -4.06 -15.79
N VAL A 147 -8.28 -5.25 -15.43
CA VAL A 147 -6.86 -5.67 -15.47
C VAL A 147 -6.75 -7.04 -16.11
N THR A 148 -5.66 -7.25 -16.83
CA THR A 148 -5.30 -8.56 -17.37
C THR A 148 -4.26 -9.21 -16.47
N VAL A 149 -4.52 -10.43 -16.02
CA VAL A 149 -3.59 -11.21 -15.19
C VAL A 149 -3.31 -12.56 -15.84
N ASP A 150 -2.08 -13.03 -15.70
CA ASP A 150 -1.66 -14.37 -16.14
C ASP A 150 -1.63 -15.30 -14.91
N SER A 151 -2.56 -16.25 -14.86
CA SER A 151 -2.67 -17.18 -13.73
C SER A 151 -1.89 -18.48 -14.00
N ASP A 152 -1.07 -18.89 -13.02
CA ASP A 152 -0.38 -20.19 -13.05
C ASP A 152 -1.34 -21.38 -12.95
N TYR A 153 -2.56 -21.16 -12.46
CA TYR A 153 -3.53 -22.20 -12.12
C TYR A 153 -4.90 -21.94 -12.71
N GLU A 154 -5.62 -23.03 -12.96
CA GLU A 154 -7.06 -23.02 -13.23
C GLU A 154 -7.81 -23.32 -11.93
N PHE A 155 -8.74 -22.43 -11.53
CA PHE A 155 -9.53 -22.59 -10.32
C PHE A 155 -10.83 -21.78 -10.39
N THR A 156 -11.74 -22.05 -9.45
CA THR A 156 -12.91 -21.20 -9.21
C THR A 156 -12.75 -20.50 -7.89
N THR A 157 -12.92 -19.18 -7.85
CA THR A 157 -12.76 -18.41 -6.62
C THR A 157 -13.82 -18.79 -5.59
N ARG A 158 -13.41 -18.91 -4.32
CA ARG A 158 -14.33 -19.22 -3.21
C ARG A 158 -15.38 -18.14 -3.00
N HIS A 159 -15.00 -16.89 -3.19
CA HIS A 159 -15.92 -15.75 -3.18
C HIS A 159 -16.27 -15.39 -4.61
N GLY A 160 -17.54 -15.10 -4.90
CA GLY A 160 -18.02 -14.72 -6.21
C GLY A 160 -18.16 -15.88 -7.22
N ASN A 161 -17.59 -17.05 -6.96
CA ASN A 161 -17.61 -18.23 -7.85
C ASN A 161 -17.14 -17.92 -9.28
N TYR A 162 -16.15 -17.05 -9.43
CA TYR A 162 -15.57 -16.74 -10.73
C TYR A 162 -14.61 -17.82 -11.16
N HIS A 163 -14.77 -18.27 -12.41
CA HIS A 163 -13.85 -19.23 -13.02
C HIS A 163 -12.63 -18.49 -13.56
N ILE A 164 -11.45 -18.89 -13.12
CA ILE A 164 -10.14 -18.42 -13.55
C ILE A 164 -9.49 -19.53 -14.35
N VAL A 165 -9.07 -19.23 -15.57
CA VAL A 165 -8.35 -20.18 -16.40
C VAL A 165 -6.84 -20.06 -16.17
N LYS A 166 -6.10 -21.14 -16.41
CA LYS A 166 -4.65 -21.04 -16.48
C LYS A 166 -4.26 -20.19 -17.69
N GLY A 167 -3.39 -19.19 -17.47
CA GLY A 167 -3.01 -18.21 -18.47
C GLY A 167 -3.76 -16.88 -18.28
N GLU A 168 -3.98 -16.18 -19.36
CA GLU A 168 -4.50 -14.83 -19.40
C GLU A 168 -5.99 -14.74 -19.01
N ASN A 169 -6.33 -13.84 -18.08
CA ASN A 169 -7.67 -13.57 -17.60
C ASN A 169 -7.94 -12.07 -17.54
N GLU A 170 -9.09 -11.65 -18.08
CA GLU A 170 -9.61 -10.28 -17.96
C GLU A 170 -10.49 -10.18 -16.71
N LEU A 171 -10.08 -9.32 -15.78
CA LEU A 171 -10.74 -9.17 -14.49
C LEU A 171 -11.26 -7.74 -14.32
N ASP A 172 -12.55 -7.61 -14.00
CA ASP A 172 -13.13 -6.40 -13.41
C ASP A 172 -12.78 -6.30 -11.92
N GLY A 173 -13.24 -5.26 -11.25
CA GLY A 173 -12.91 -5.03 -9.85
C GLY A 173 -13.32 -6.15 -8.91
N ASP A 174 -14.53 -6.71 -9.10
CA ASP A 174 -15.02 -7.78 -8.24
C ASP A 174 -14.27 -9.10 -8.46
N LYS A 175 -14.02 -9.47 -9.71
CA LYS A 175 -13.23 -10.65 -10.03
C LYS A 175 -11.78 -10.48 -9.56
N GLY A 176 -11.18 -9.31 -9.78
CA GLY A 176 -9.84 -8.98 -9.33
C GLY A 176 -9.69 -9.10 -7.81
N LEU A 177 -10.64 -8.56 -7.06
CA LEU A 177 -10.67 -8.71 -5.60
C LEU A 177 -10.79 -10.19 -5.18
N CYS A 178 -11.66 -10.96 -5.84
CA CYS A 178 -11.82 -12.39 -5.55
C CYS A 178 -10.56 -13.19 -5.91
N PHE A 179 -9.91 -12.84 -7.02
CA PHE A 179 -8.65 -13.45 -7.47
C PHE A 179 -7.52 -13.27 -6.42
N VAL A 180 -7.24 -12.04 -5.99
CA VAL A 180 -6.16 -11.78 -5.03
C VAL A 180 -6.41 -12.31 -3.63
N ARG A 181 -7.67 -12.62 -3.30
CA ARG A 181 -8.06 -13.21 -2.01
C ARG A 181 -8.13 -14.74 -2.03
N GLU A 182 -8.05 -15.37 -3.20
CA GLU A 182 -8.16 -16.82 -3.29
C GLU A 182 -6.94 -17.51 -2.67
N ARG A 183 -7.19 -18.53 -1.86
CA ARG A 183 -6.17 -19.38 -1.26
C ARG A 183 -6.63 -20.82 -1.05
N TYR A 184 -7.93 -21.05 -0.96
CA TYR A 184 -8.48 -22.37 -0.61
C TYR A 184 -8.52 -23.32 -1.79
N ASN A 185 -8.69 -22.78 -3.00
CA ASN A 185 -8.79 -23.54 -4.25
C ASN A 185 -7.47 -23.51 -5.04
N LEU A 186 -6.38 -23.07 -4.40
CA LEU A 186 -5.01 -23.14 -4.92
C LEU A 186 -4.27 -24.32 -4.28
N PRO A 187 -3.38 -25.04 -5.02
CA PRO A 187 -2.72 -26.25 -4.54
C PRO A 187 -1.95 -26.11 -3.24
N SER A 188 -1.22 -25.00 -3.07
CA SER A 188 -0.42 -24.68 -1.87
C SER A 188 -0.96 -23.47 -1.09
N GLY A 189 -2.24 -23.12 -1.30
CA GLY A 189 -2.95 -22.10 -0.54
C GLY A 189 -2.30 -20.72 -0.60
N ASP A 190 -1.94 -20.18 0.57
CA ASP A 190 -1.35 -18.83 0.67
C ASP A 190 -0.03 -18.66 -0.09
N TYR A 191 0.75 -19.73 -0.24
CA TYR A 191 2.01 -19.68 -0.99
C TYR A 191 1.76 -19.43 -2.48
N ASP A 192 0.82 -20.16 -3.07
CA ASP A 192 0.46 -19.99 -4.48
C ASP A 192 -0.25 -18.65 -4.72
N ARG A 193 -1.04 -18.17 -3.76
CA ARG A 193 -1.62 -16.82 -3.83
C ARG A 193 -0.56 -15.73 -3.97
N GLY A 194 0.55 -15.87 -3.27
CA GLY A 194 1.65 -14.89 -3.35
C GLY A 194 2.46 -14.96 -4.65
N ARG A 195 2.33 -16.07 -5.42
CA ARG A 195 2.99 -16.26 -6.70
C ARG A 195 2.11 -15.94 -7.90
N ASN A 196 0.80 -16.14 -7.74
CA ASN A 196 -0.20 -15.95 -8.77
C ASN A 196 -0.65 -14.46 -8.82
#